data_a279d3550bae3d357936832e6b070607
#
_entry.id   a279d3550bae3d357936832e6b070607
#
_cell.length_a   1.000
_cell.length_b   1.000
_cell.length_c   1.000
_cell.angle_alpha   90.00
_cell.angle_beta   90.00
_cell.angle_gamma   90.00
#
_symmetry.space_group_name_H-M   'P 1'
#
loop_
_entity.id
_entity.type
_entity.pdbx_description
1 polymer ?
#
loop_
_entity_poly.entity_id
_entity_poly.type
_entity_poly.pdbx_seq_one_letter_code
_entity_poly.pdbx_strand_id
1 'polypeptide(L)'
;MKTFTTDDVMIRDVAPTRVAIMEHRGDPATLGATIQRFIAWRKAAGLHPRTSPTFNVWRSERRPASPADYSVDLCVGTDQPIEANGEQIKAGEIPGGRCAVLRVVGNTDNLEPAALYLYRDWLPASGEEARDFPIYCQRLSFFPEVPEHEAVAELFLPLK
;
A
#
# COMPACT_ATOMS: atom_id res chain seq x y z
N MET A 1 19.91 -10.32 -1.33
CA MET A 1 18.62 -10.07 -1.99
C MET A 1 17.70 -11.27 -1.80
N LYS A 2 16.50 -11.04 -1.36
CA LYS A 2 15.56 -12.14 -1.14
C LYS A 2 14.99 -12.64 -2.47
N THR A 3 14.95 -13.96 -2.63
CA THR A 3 14.30 -14.61 -3.77
C THR A 3 12.93 -15.12 -3.33
N PHE A 4 11.91 -14.83 -4.12
CA PHE A 4 10.55 -15.28 -3.83
C PHE A 4 10.21 -16.52 -4.63
N THR A 5 9.35 -17.37 -4.07
CA THR A 5 8.86 -18.59 -4.72
C THR A 5 7.33 -18.62 -4.66
N THR A 6 6.73 -19.55 -5.40
CA THR A 6 5.26 -19.71 -5.38
C THR A 6 4.73 -20.01 -3.98
N ASP A 7 5.53 -20.65 -3.13
CA ASP A 7 5.12 -20.95 -1.76
C ASP A 7 5.01 -19.70 -0.88
N ASP A 8 5.64 -18.61 -1.28
CA ASP A 8 5.55 -17.35 -0.55
C ASP A 8 4.24 -16.59 -0.82
N VAL A 9 3.51 -16.97 -1.85
CA VAL A 9 2.28 -16.27 -2.26
C VAL A 9 1.05 -17.06 -1.81
N MET A 10 0.13 -16.37 -1.14
CA MET A 10 -1.14 -16.95 -0.73
C MET A 10 -2.28 -16.22 -1.43
N ILE A 11 -3.30 -16.95 -1.85
CA ILE A 11 -4.53 -16.34 -2.35
C ILE A 11 -5.50 -16.23 -1.18
N ARG A 12 -6.00 -15.01 -0.93
CA ARG A 12 -6.96 -14.75 0.14
C ARG A 12 -8.15 -13.97 -0.40
N ASP A 13 -9.31 -14.24 0.18
CA ASP A 13 -10.46 -13.35 0.03
C ASP A 13 -10.34 -12.24 1.07
N VAL A 14 -10.36 -11.01 0.61
CA VAL A 14 -10.15 -9.82 1.43
C VAL A 14 -11.46 -9.07 1.56
N ALA A 15 -11.81 -8.68 2.78
CA ALA A 15 -12.98 -7.85 3.01
C ALA A 15 -12.72 -6.42 2.53
N PRO A 16 -13.74 -5.72 2.01
CA PRO A 16 -13.55 -4.31 1.66
C PRO A 16 -13.24 -3.48 2.88
N THR A 17 -12.40 -2.46 2.73
CA THR A 17 -11.99 -1.59 3.82
C THR A 17 -12.27 -0.13 3.46
N ARG A 18 -13.06 0.56 4.29
CA ARG A 18 -13.25 2.01 4.15
C ARG A 18 -11.98 2.70 4.64
N VAL A 19 -11.55 3.71 3.91
CA VAL A 19 -10.31 4.41 4.20
C VAL A 19 -10.45 5.91 4.07
N ALA A 20 -9.60 6.63 4.80
CA ALA A 20 -9.31 8.02 4.53
C ALA A 20 -8.02 8.07 3.70
N ILE A 21 -8.00 8.91 2.69
CA ILE A 21 -6.92 8.93 1.69
C ILE A 21 -6.30 10.32 1.59
N MET A 22 -4.97 10.39 1.66
CA MET A 22 -4.20 11.54 1.22
C MET A 22 -3.41 11.14 -0.02
N GLU A 23 -3.72 11.73 -1.17
CA GLU A 23 -3.03 11.42 -2.41
C GLU A 23 -1.71 12.19 -2.49
N HIS A 24 -0.63 11.47 -2.80
CA HIS A 24 0.61 12.09 -3.21
C HIS A 24 0.71 11.99 -4.73
N ARG A 25 0.89 13.13 -5.39
CA ARG A 25 1.13 13.19 -6.83
C ARG A 25 2.33 14.08 -7.08
N GLY A 26 3.29 13.57 -7.85
CA GLY A 26 4.47 14.31 -8.22
C GLY A 26 5.74 13.63 -7.74
N ASP A 27 6.85 14.35 -7.79
CA ASP A 27 8.19 13.82 -7.54
C ASP A 27 8.26 12.94 -6.27
N PRO A 28 8.70 11.68 -6.40
CA PRO A 28 8.87 10.80 -5.23
C PRO A 28 9.78 11.37 -4.16
N ALA A 29 10.70 12.26 -4.51
CA ALA A 29 11.59 12.91 -3.54
C ALA A 29 10.81 13.75 -2.53
N THR A 30 9.59 14.20 -2.85
CA THR A 30 8.75 14.99 -1.96
C THR A 30 7.75 14.16 -1.18
N LEU A 31 7.75 12.83 -1.36
CA LEU A 31 6.80 11.94 -0.67
C LEU A 31 6.91 12.04 0.84
N GLY A 32 8.13 12.20 1.37
CA GLY A 32 8.34 12.32 2.82
C GLY A 32 7.53 13.44 3.45
N ALA A 33 7.44 14.60 2.78
CA ALA A 33 6.65 15.72 3.28
C ALA A 33 5.14 15.38 3.32
N THR A 34 4.65 14.69 2.30
CA THR A 34 3.26 14.22 2.27
C THR A 34 2.98 13.22 3.39
N ILE A 35 3.91 12.30 3.63
CA ILE A 35 3.80 11.33 4.72
C ILE A 35 3.71 12.04 6.07
N GLN A 36 4.54 13.06 6.31
CA GLN A 36 4.50 13.80 7.56
C GLN A 36 3.17 14.53 7.77
N ARG A 37 2.61 15.12 6.71
CA ARG A 37 1.29 15.75 6.78
C ARG A 37 0.20 14.72 7.10
N PHE A 38 0.28 13.54 6.49
CA PHE A 38 -0.69 12.48 6.75
C PHE A 38 -0.62 11.98 8.19
N ILE A 39 0.60 11.79 8.71
CA ILE A 39 0.82 11.39 10.10
C ILE A 39 0.22 12.42 11.06
N ALA A 40 0.46 13.71 10.82
CA ALA A 40 -0.10 14.78 11.65
C ALA A 40 -1.63 14.77 11.63
N TRP A 41 -2.22 14.60 10.45
CA TRP A 41 -3.67 14.49 10.32
C TRP A 41 -4.22 13.28 11.08
N ARG A 42 -3.57 12.12 10.97
CA ARG A 42 -3.99 10.91 11.67
C ARG A 42 -3.98 11.10 13.19
N LYS A 43 -2.96 11.75 13.72
CA LYS A 43 -2.88 12.04 15.15
C LYS A 43 -4.04 12.91 15.61
N ALA A 44 -4.33 13.95 14.85
CA ALA A 44 -5.44 14.85 15.17
C ALA A 44 -6.79 14.12 15.08
N ALA A 45 -6.94 13.17 14.19
CA ALA A 45 -8.17 12.39 14.01
C ALA A 45 -8.29 11.20 14.96
N GLY A 46 -7.25 10.89 15.74
CA GLY A 46 -7.23 9.74 16.62
C GLY A 46 -7.05 8.39 15.92
N LEU A 47 -6.49 8.39 14.72
CA LEU A 47 -6.32 7.18 13.90
C LEU A 47 -4.90 6.65 14.01
N HIS A 48 -4.58 6.11 15.17
CA HIS A 48 -3.24 5.60 15.48
C HIS A 48 -2.96 4.30 14.72
N PRO A 49 -1.70 4.09 14.22
CA PRO A 49 -1.34 2.85 13.51
C PRO A 49 -1.62 1.54 14.23
N ARG A 50 -1.65 1.56 15.56
CA ARG A 50 -1.95 0.34 16.34
C ARG A 50 -3.41 -0.06 16.30
N THR A 51 -4.31 0.89 16.04
CA THR A 51 -5.74 0.66 16.06
C THR A 51 -6.38 0.79 14.70
N SER A 52 -5.70 1.44 13.75
CA SER A 52 -6.21 1.70 12.42
C SER A 52 -5.19 1.24 11.38
N PRO A 53 -5.56 0.34 10.46
CA PRO A 53 -4.60 -0.21 9.51
C PRO A 53 -4.10 0.84 8.52
N THR A 54 -2.85 0.68 8.10
CA THR A 54 -2.15 1.59 7.19
C THR A 54 -1.95 0.91 5.85
N PHE A 55 -2.38 1.58 4.76
CA PHE A 55 -2.22 1.06 3.41
C PHE A 55 -1.54 2.08 2.52
N ASN A 56 -0.87 1.59 1.48
CA ASN A 56 -0.38 2.44 0.38
C ASN A 56 -0.85 1.81 -0.93
N VAL A 57 -1.51 2.60 -1.77
CA VAL A 57 -2.02 2.15 -3.07
C VAL A 57 -1.25 2.89 -4.16
N TRP A 58 -0.52 2.17 -5.00
CA TRP A 58 0.29 2.78 -6.05
C TRP A 58 -0.56 2.99 -7.29
N ARG A 59 -0.85 4.25 -7.61
CA ARG A 59 -1.67 4.63 -8.76
C ARG A 59 -0.86 4.78 -10.04
N SER A 60 0.44 4.89 -9.93
CA SER A 60 1.35 4.96 -11.06
C SER A 60 2.44 3.90 -10.93
N GLU A 61 3.26 3.76 -11.96
CA GLU A 61 4.48 2.99 -11.83
C GLU A 61 5.35 3.60 -10.74
N ARG A 62 6.14 2.76 -10.08
CA ARG A 62 7.02 3.21 -9.02
C ARG A 62 8.10 4.17 -9.53
N ARG A 63 8.55 3.96 -10.77
CA ARG A 63 9.54 4.81 -11.43
C ARG A 63 9.02 5.20 -12.80
N PRO A 64 8.04 6.12 -12.87
CA PRO A 64 7.52 6.56 -14.15
C PRO A 64 8.59 7.34 -14.94
N ALA A 65 8.40 7.44 -16.25
CA ALA A 65 9.33 8.15 -17.12
C ALA A 65 9.53 9.62 -16.69
N SER A 66 8.46 10.24 -16.19
CA SER A 66 8.53 11.58 -15.60
C SER A 66 8.25 11.50 -14.11
N PRO A 67 9.12 12.04 -13.24
CA PRO A 67 8.84 12.06 -11.79
C PRO A 67 7.52 12.74 -11.43
N ALA A 68 7.07 13.69 -12.23
CA ALA A 68 5.80 14.37 -12.00
C ALA A 68 4.58 13.43 -12.14
N ASP A 69 4.75 12.30 -12.81
CA ASP A 69 3.66 11.31 -13.01
C ASP A 69 3.56 10.29 -11.86
N TYR A 70 4.46 10.35 -10.90
CA TYR A 70 4.38 9.45 -9.74
C TYR A 70 3.14 9.75 -8.91
N SER A 71 2.42 8.71 -8.51
CA SER A 71 1.22 8.86 -7.69
C SER A 71 1.05 7.67 -6.75
N VAL A 72 0.79 7.97 -5.49
CA VAL A 72 0.50 6.96 -4.47
C VAL A 72 -0.52 7.52 -3.50
N ASP A 73 -1.50 6.69 -3.12
CA ASP A 73 -2.46 7.04 -2.08
C ASP A 73 -1.95 6.54 -0.73
N LEU A 74 -1.89 7.45 0.23
CA LEU A 74 -1.63 7.12 1.63
C LEU A 74 -2.98 6.94 2.30
N CYS A 75 -3.23 5.74 2.85
CA CYS A 75 -4.55 5.37 3.34
C CYS A 75 -4.51 4.91 4.78
N VAL A 76 -5.57 5.22 5.52
CA VAL A 76 -5.82 4.65 6.85
C VAL A 76 -7.23 4.10 6.89
N GLY A 77 -7.37 2.85 7.37
CA GLY A 77 -8.69 2.24 7.53
C GLY A 77 -9.46 2.93 8.65
N THR A 78 -10.69 3.33 8.36
CA THR A 78 -11.56 3.97 9.34
C THR A 78 -13.00 3.97 8.88
N ASP A 79 -13.92 3.84 9.84
CA ASP A 79 -15.36 4.01 9.62
C ASP A 79 -15.83 5.43 9.95
N GLN A 80 -14.93 6.29 10.42
CA GLN A 80 -15.28 7.68 10.70
C GLN A 80 -15.73 8.40 9.43
N PRO A 81 -16.76 9.27 9.52
CA PRO A 81 -17.08 10.14 8.39
C PRO A 81 -15.90 11.04 8.05
N ILE A 82 -15.55 11.09 6.76
CA ILE A 82 -14.45 11.92 6.28
C ILE A 82 -15.05 13.05 5.45
N GLU A 83 -14.78 14.27 5.86
CA GLU A 83 -15.19 15.45 5.11
C GLU A 83 -14.00 16.01 4.36
N ALA A 84 -14.21 16.46 3.14
CA ALA A 84 -13.18 17.15 2.38
C ALA A 84 -12.73 18.38 3.17
N ASN A 85 -11.44 18.55 3.34
CA ASN A 85 -10.89 19.66 4.11
C ASN A 85 -9.66 20.25 3.40
N GLY A 86 -9.11 21.32 4.00
CA GLY A 86 -7.94 21.99 3.44
C GLY A 86 -6.67 21.16 3.41
N GLU A 87 -6.67 19.98 4.02
CA GLU A 87 -5.52 19.07 4.04
C GLU A 87 -5.60 18.03 2.94
N GLN A 88 -6.62 18.09 2.08
CA GLN A 88 -6.79 17.20 0.92
C GLN A 88 -7.02 15.74 1.31
N ILE A 89 -7.71 15.51 2.40
CA ILE A 89 -8.13 14.17 2.81
C ILE A 89 -9.49 13.89 2.18
N LYS A 90 -9.64 12.70 1.62
CA LYS A 90 -10.92 12.25 1.04
C LYS A 90 -11.26 10.84 1.51
N ALA A 91 -12.55 10.52 1.46
CA ALA A 91 -13.02 9.17 1.74
C ALA A 91 -12.83 8.27 0.53
N GLY A 92 -12.56 7.01 0.78
CA GLY A 92 -12.44 6.01 -0.27
C GLY A 92 -12.63 4.62 0.28
N GLU A 93 -12.34 3.63 -0.57
CA GLU A 93 -12.46 2.22 -0.20
C GLU A 93 -11.40 1.40 -0.91
N ILE A 94 -10.81 0.46 -0.20
CA ILE A 94 -10.03 -0.60 -0.80
C ILE A 94 -11.01 -1.74 -1.08
N PRO A 95 -11.25 -2.11 -2.35
CA PRO A 95 -12.24 -3.12 -2.67
C PRO A 95 -11.89 -4.48 -2.09
N GLY A 96 -12.91 -5.22 -1.69
CA GLY A 96 -12.74 -6.63 -1.29
C GLY A 96 -12.64 -7.54 -2.51
N GLY A 97 -12.30 -8.79 -2.26
CA GLY A 97 -12.22 -9.84 -3.27
C GLY A 97 -10.94 -10.64 -3.17
N ARG A 98 -10.71 -11.49 -4.16
CA ARG A 98 -9.53 -12.35 -4.19
C ARG A 98 -8.27 -11.52 -4.42
N CYS A 99 -7.23 -11.81 -3.69
CA CYS A 99 -5.92 -11.17 -3.84
C CYS A 99 -4.82 -12.21 -3.71
N ALA A 100 -3.76 -12.06 -4.50
CA ALA A 100 -2.50 -12.72 -4.23
C ALA A 100 -1.77 -11.90 -3.19
N VAL A 101 -1.35 -12.52 -2.10
CA VAL A 101 -0.75 -11.84 -0.95
C VAL A 101 0.66 -12.33 -0.75
N LEU A 102 1.61 -11.40 -0.68
CA LEU A 102 3.03 -11.71 -0.48
C LEU A 102 3.55 -10.89 0.71
N ARG A 103 4.01 -11.59 1.74
CA ARG A 103 4.59 -10.93 2.91
C ARG A 103 6.02 -10.50 2.63
N VAL A 104 6.33 -9.26 2.95
CA VAL A 104 7.65 -8.66 2.73
C VAL A 104 8.18 -8.17 4.06
N VAL A 105 9.40 -8.60 4.41
CA VAL A 105 10.09 -8.18 5.63
C VAL A 105 11.30 -7.34 5.24
N GLY A 106 11.51 -6.22 5.92
CA GLY A 106 12.62 -5.33 5.69
C GLY A 106 12.15 -3.93 5.30
N ASN A 107 13.07 -3.14 4.75
CA ASN A 107 12.73 -1.77 4.43
C ASN A 107 11.83 -1.66 3.17
N THR A 108 11.33 -0.47 2.93
CA THR A 108 10.40 -0.18 1.83
C THR A 108 10.96 -0.56 0.45
N ASP A 109 12.28 -0.52 0.27
CA ASP A 109 12.91 -0.85 -1.00
C ASP A 109 12.68 -2.32 -1.42
N ASN A 110 12.38 -3.19 -0.46
CA ASN A 110 12.09 -4.60 -0.74
C ASN A 110 10.71 -4.80 -1.38
N LEU A 111 9.83 -3.81 -1.34
CA LEU A 111 8.50 -3.90 -1.94
C LEU A 111 8.55 -3.94 -3.47
N GLU A 112 9.50 -3.22 -4.08
CA GLU A 112 9.60 -3.20 -5.54
C GLU A 112 9.95 -4.58 -6.12
N PRO A 113 11.00 -5.27 -5.65
CA PRO A 113 11.28 -6.63 -6.13
C PRO A 113 10.11 -7.59 -5.90
N ALA A 114 9.42 -7.46 -4.78
CA ALA A 114 8.25 -8.29 -4.49
C ALA A 114 7.11 -8.05 -5.49
N ALA A 115 6.82 -6.79 -5.80
CA ALA A 115 5.79 -6.43 -6.79
C ALA A 115 6.17 -6.95 -8.17
N LEU A 116 7.42 -6.80 -8.57
CA LEU A 116 7.91 -7.32 -9.86
C LEU A 116 7.78 -8.83 -9.93
N TYR A 117 8.09 -9.53 -8.83
CA TYR A 117 7.91 -10.96 -8.78
C TYR A 117 6.46 -11.37 -9.03
N LEU A 118 5.50 -10.69 -8.36
CA LEU A 118 4.09 -10.99 -8.53
C LEU A 118 3.62 -10.79 -9.97
N TYR A 119 4.01 -9.69 -10.62
CA TYR A 119 3.57 -9.38 -11.97
C TYR A 119 4.30 -10.18 -13.05
N ARG A 120 5.61 -10.38 -12.93
CA ARG A 120 6.43 -10.96 -13.97
C ARG A 120 6.56 -12.47 -13.89
N ASP A 121 6.61 -13.00 -12.65
CA ASP A 121 6.89 -14.43 -12.45
C ASP A 121 5.66 -15.19 -11.97
N TRP A 122 5.02 -14.70 -10.90
CA TRP A 122 3.92 -15.44 -10.29
C TRP A 122 2.65 -15.39 -11.14
N LEU A 123 2.23 -14.21 -11.58
CA LEU A 123 0.95 -14.05 -12.27
C LEU A 123 0.89 -14.85 -13.58
N PRO A 124 1.90 -14.79 -14.46
CA PRO A 124 1.87 -15.60 -15.70
C PRO A 124 1.83 -17.10 -15.45
N ALA A 125 2.51 -17.56 -14.42
CA ALA A 125 2.59 -18.99 -14.10
C ALA A 125 1.36 -19.51 -13.35
N SER A 126 0.58 -18.62 -12.72
CA SER A 126 -0.53 -19.00 -11.85
C SER A 126 -1.82 -19.32 -12.60
N GLY A 127 -1.98 -18.84 -13.81
CA GLY A 127 -3.25 -18.93 -14.54
C GLY A 127 -4.29 -17.90 -14.07
N GLU A 128 -3.95 -17.03 -13.11
CA GLU A 128 -4.85 -15.99 -12.62
C GLU A 128 -4.75 -14.73 -13.48
N GLU A 129 -5.76 -13.86 -13.35
CA GLU A 129 -5.77 -12.57 -14.03
C GLU A 129 -5.89 -11.45 -13.02
N ALA A 130 -5.15 -10.37 -13.25
CA ALA A 130 -5.24 -9.19 -12.40
C ALA A 130 -6.58 -8.50 -12.57
N ARG A 131 -7.19 -8.07 -11.46
CA ARG A 131 -8.41 -7.28 -11.44
C ARG A 131 -8.06 -5.81 -11.69
N ASP A 132 -9.04 -5.03 -12.11
CA ASP A 132 -8.86 -3.61 -12.41
C ASP A 132 -8.81 -2.76 -11.13
N PHE A 133 -7.80 -3.02 -10.31
CA PHE A 133 -7.45 -2.23 -9.15
C PHE A 133 -5.95 -2.36 -8.91
N PRO A 134 -5.26 -1.26 -8.57
CA PRO A 134 -3.79 -1.29 -8.42
C PRO A 134 -3.32 -2.20 -7.31
N ILE A 135 -2.06 -2.65 -7.42
CA ILE A 135 -1.39 -3.32 -6.33
C ILE A 135 -1.27 -2.37 -5.14
N TYR A 136 -1.42 -2.91 -3.94
CA TYR A 136 -1.29 -2.10 -2.72
C TYR A 136 -0.63 -2.91 -1.62
N CYS A 137 -0.18 -2.24 -0.57
CA CYS A 137 0.34 -2.93 0.61
C CYS A 137 -0.37 -2.47 1.87
N GLN A 138 -0.40 -3.37 2.86
CA GLN A 138 -0.77 -3.06 4.22
C GLN A 138 0.50 -3.10 5.07
N ARG A 139 0.75 -2.04 5.82
CA ARG A 139 1.90 -1.97 6.72
C ARG A 139 1.50 -2.58 8.05
N LEU A 140 2.13 -3.70 8.43
CA LEU A 140 1.81 -4.40 9.67
C LEU A 140 2.67 -3.92 10.84
N SER A 141 3.93 -3.62 10.58
CA SER A 141 4.83 -2.99 11.54
C SER A 141 5.81 -2.11 10.80
N PHE A 142 6.28 -1.05 11.43
CA PHE A 142 7.14 -0.09 10.77
C PHE A 142 8.09 0.60 11.73
N PHE A 143 9.16 1.13 11.16
CA PHE A 143 10.11 1.99 11.83
C PHE A 143 9.40 3.29 12.29
N PRO A 144 9.68 3.80 13.50
CA PRO A 144 10.69 3.35 14.44
C PRO A 144 10.23 2.37 15.52
N GLU A 145 8.98 1.90 15.52
CA GLU A 145 8.49 0.96 16.54
C GLU A 145 9.25 -0.36 16.51
N VAL A 146 9.66 -0.79 15.30
CA VAL A 146 10.55 -1.93 15.11
C VAL A 146 11.74 -1.46 14.27
N PRO A 147 12.90 -2.13 14.34
CA PRO A 147 14.00 -1.82 13.44
C PRO A 147 13.56 -1.97 11.98
N GLU A 148 14.12 -1.15 11.10
CA GLU A 148 13.72 -1.13 9.69
C GLU A 148 13.81 -2.51 9.04
N HIS A 149 14.84 -3.30 9.36
CA HIS A 149 15.01 -4.64 8.81
C HIS A 149 14.00 -5.66 9.32
N GLU A 150 13.25 -5.33 10.37
CA GLU A 150 12.19 -6.17 10.94
C GLU A 150 10.79 -5.68 10.58
N ALA A 151 10.68 -4.57 9.86
CA ALA A 151 9.38 -4.06 9.43
C ALA A 151 8.70 -5.06 8.51
N VAL A 152 7.38 -5.22 8.67
CA VAL A 152 6.59 -6.19 7.93
C VAL A 152 5.48 -5.48 7.16
N ALA A 153 5.35 -5.83 5.90
CA ALA A 153 4.23 -5.41 5.07
C ALA A 153 3.69 -6.61 4.31
N GLU A 154 2.42 -6.57 3.96
CA GLU A 154 1.83 -7.52 3.02
C GLU A 154 1.45 -6.79 1.75
N LEU A 155 1.88 -7.36 0.63
CA LEU A 155 1.62 -6.82 -0.70
C LEU A 155 0.43 -7.57 -1.30
N PHE A 156 -0.54 -6.84 -1.82
CA PHE A 156 -1.78 -7.40 -2.34
C PHE A 156 -1.91 -7.11 -3.83
N LEU A 157 -2.01 -8.15 -4.63
CA LEU A 157 -2.33 -8.05 -6.06
C LEU A 157 -3.77 -8.49 -6.24
N PRO A 158 -4.71 -7.56 -6.50
CA PRO A 158 -6.11 -7.93 -6.71
C PRO A 158 -6.29 -8.82 -7.95
N LEU A 159 -7.06 -9.88 -7.80
CA LEU A 159 -7.33 -10.87 -8.85
C LEU A 159 -8.79 -10.87 -9.25
N LYS A 160 -9.06 -11.30 -10.48
CA LYS A 160 -10.41 -11.55 -10.94
C LYS A 160 -11.01 -12.82 -10.37
#